data_af4c3589da55f6cb3cc404292f8e4ddf
#
_entry.id   af4c3589da55f6cb3cc404292f8e4ddf
#
_cell.length_a   1.000
_cell.length_b   1.000
_cell.length_c   1.000
_cell.angle_alpha   90.00
_cell.angle_beta   90.00
_cell.angle_gamma   90.00
#
_symmetry.space_group_name_H-M   'P 1'
#
loop_
_entity.id
_entity.type
_entity.pdbx_description
1 polymer ?
#
loop_
_entity_poly.entity_id
_entity_poly.type
_entity_poly.pdbx_seq_one_letter_code
_entity_poly.pdbx_strand_id
1 'polypeptide(L)'
;MYDVSTRKRALALVAQGRSLNAVSKETGISRAAIRSWQHRPDPPPKMAPPVPGPPTDRPAYSYLLGLYLGDGCISAHPRSGYYLRIACADAWPGLIQECREAITRVHPGIGVHLAKKQGCVMVTSYSRHWPLLFPQHGPGRKHERKIALEPWQQEIVDAHPWEFVRGLIHSDGCRITNWTTRMIGGERKRYEYPRYFFTNVSDDIRKLYTDTLDKLGIEWTQSARNGCAFNISIARKASVARLEAHVGPKH
;
A
#
# COMPACT_ATOMS: atom_id res chain seq x y z
N MET A 1 -2.25 -26.50 13.17
CA MET A 1 -0.92 -26.72 13.82
C MET A 1 -1.19 -26.97 15.28
N TYR A 2 -0.66 -28.03 15.86
CA TYR A 2 -0.87 -28.36 17.30
C TYR A 2 -0.05 -27.41 18.18
N ASP A 3 -0.65 -26.99 19.30
CA ASP A 3 0.05 -26.15 20.29
C ASP A 3 1.09 -26.98 21.10
N VAL A 4 1.94 -26.27 21.86
CA VAL A 4 3.04 -26.88 22.62
C VAL A 4 2.52 -27.80 23.73
N SER A 5 1.38 -27.48 24.36
CA SER A 5 0.79 -28.22 25.44
C SER A 5 0.28 -29.60 24.97
N THR A 6 -0.46 -29.57 23.83
CA THR A 6 -0.95 -30.78 23.15
C THR A 6 0.20 -31.71 22.74
N ARG A 7 1.31 -31.13 22.23
CA ARG A 7 2.50 -31.88 21.85
C ARG A 7 3.18 -32.54 23.07
N LYS A 8 3.40 -31.79 24.15
CA LYS A 8 3.97 -32.29 25.39
C LYS A 8 3.14 -33.43 25.99
N ARG A 9 1.80 -33.28 25.99
CA ARG A 9 0.89 -34.31 26.46
C ARG A 9 1.04 -35.63 25.67
N ALA A 10 1.05 -35.53 24.32
CA ALA A 10 1.22 -36.71 23.47
C ALA A 10 2.55 -37.41 23.68
N LEU A 11 3.65 -36.65 23.81
CA LEU A 11 4.98 -37.20 24.08
C LEU A 11 5.08 -37.83 25.49
N ALA A 12 4.44 -37.25 26.49
CA ALA A 12 4.38 -37.82 27.85
C ALA A 12 3.67 -39.18 27.85
N LEU A 13 2.58 -39.35 27.13
CA LEU A 13 1.88 -40.62 27.00
C LEU A 13 2.75 -41.69 26.32
N VAL A 14 3.54 -41.32 25.33
CA VAL A 14 4.50 -42.23 24.69
C VAL A 14 5.64 -42.62 25.66
N ALA A 15 6.16 -41.65 26.42
CA ALA A 15 7.19 -41.89 27.43
C ALA A 15 6.71 -42.83 28.56
N GLN A 16 5.41 -42.88 28.83
CA GLN A 16 4.77 -43.85 29.76
C GLN A 16 4.62 -45.25 29.15
N GLY A 17 5.21 -45.53 27.98
CA GLY A 17 5.19 -46.85 27.33
C GLY A 17 3.95 -47.12 26.49
N ARG A 18 3.08 -46.16 26.26
CA ARG A 18 1.89 -46.34 25.39
C ARG A 18 2.30 -46.37 23.93
N SER A 19 1.68 -47.25 23.16
CA SER A 19 1.95 -47.36 21.73
C SER A 19 1.51 -46.11 20.96
N LEU A 20 2.21 -45.77 19.88
CA LEU A 20 1.83 -44.64 19.00
C LEU A 20 0.38 -44.74 18.51
N ASN A 21 -0.12 -45.96 18.32
CA ASN A 21 -1.50 -46.20 17.89
C ASN A 21 -2.51 -45.83 18.99
N ALA A 22 -2.22 -46.22 20.23
CA ALA A 22 -3.06 -45.89 21.39
C ALA A 22 -3.10 -44.38 21.64
N VAL A 23 -1.91 -43.71 21.62
CA VAL A 23 -1.82 -42.27 21.78
C VAL A 23 -2.53 -41.51 20.62
N SER A 24 -2.40 -41.98 19.39
CA SER A 24 -3.08 -41.40 18.23
C SER A 24 -4.60 -41.47 18.35
N LYS A 25 -5.14 -42.64 18.80
CA LYS A 25 -6.58 -42.81 19.02
C LYS A 25 -7.10 -41.91 20.15
N GLU A 26 -6.36 -41.80 21.25
CA GLU A 26 -6.76 -41.02 22.43
C GLU A 26 -6.70 -39.51 22.18
N THR A 27 -5.65 -39.04 21.50
CA THR A 27 -5.38 -37.59 21.31
C THR A 27 -5.91 -37.03 20.02
N GLY A 28 -6.33 -37.87 19.07
CA GLY A 28 -6.73 -37.46 17.71
C GLY A 28 -5.55 -37.00 16.83
N ILE A 29 -4.30 -37.19 17.30
CA ILE A 29 -3.10 -36.73 16.59
C ILE A 29 -2.55 -37.87 15.72
N SER A 30 -2.19 -37.56 14.48
CA SER A 30 -1.65 -38.57 13.59
C SER A 30 -0.35 -39.19 14.11
N ARG A 31 -0.17 -40.50 13.94
CA ARG A 31 1.05 -41.22 14.30
C ARG A 31 2.31 -40.62 13.70
N ALA A 32 2.22 -40.13 12.48
CA ALA A 32 3.34 -39.44 11.80
C ALA A 32 3.77 -38.16 12.54
N ALA A 33 2.80 -37.36 13.01
CA ALA A 33 3.11 -36.18 13.82
C ALA A 33 3.76 -36.52 15.13
N ILE A 34 3.23 -37.53 15.88
CA ILE A 34 3.80 -37.97 17.17
C ILE A 34 5.23 -38.49 16.96
N ARG A 35 5.47 -39.31 15.93
CA ARG A 35 6.80 -39.82 15.57
C ARG A 35 7.78 -38.69 15.23
N SER A 36 7.34 -37.72 14.45
CA SER A 36 8.18 -36.55 14.15
C SER A 36 8.57 -35.79 15.40
N TRP A 37 7.69 -35.69 16.39
CA TRP A 37 7.95 -34.99 17.64
C TRP A 37 8.88 -35.77 18.59
N GLN A 38 8.92 -37.10 18.53
CA GLN A 38 9.92 -37.90 19.28
C GLN A 38 11.36 -37.56 18.85
N HIS A 39 11.56 -37.28 17.56
CA HIS A 39 12.89 -36.90 17.05
C HIS A 39 13.19 -35.40 17.22
N ARG A 40 12.16 -34.56 17.40
CA ARG A 40 12.29 -33.12 17.64
C ARG A 40 11.27 -32.68 18.68
N PRO A 41 11.50 -32.96 19.96
CA PRO A 41 10.53 -32.72 21.04
C PRO A 41 10.24 -31.23 21.23
N ASP A 42 11.24 -30.36 21.03
CA ASP A 42 11.05 -28.92 21.13
C ASP A 42 10.94 -28.27 19.74
N PRO A 43 9.83 -27.59 19.46
CA PRO A 43 9.80 -26.76 18.28
C PRO A 43 10.89 -25.68 18.42
N PRO A 44 11.65 -25.38 17.38
CA PRO A 44 12.57 -24.26 17.46
C PRO A 44 11.81 -23.03 17.95
N PRO A 45 12.41 -22.21 18.83
CA PRO A 45 11.77 -20.98 19.27
C PRO A 45 11.35 -20.22 18.01
N LYS A 46 10.09 -19.81 17.95
CA LYS A 46 9.64 -18.90 16.89
C LYS A 46 10.41 -17.60 17.11
N MET A 47 11.57 -17.49 16.49
CA MET A 47 12.23 -16.19 16.40
C MET A 47 11.22 -15.24 15.73
N ALA A 48 10.83 -14.21 16.45
CA ALA A 48 10.14 -13.11 15.82
C ALA A 48 11.04 -12.65 14.66
N PRO A 49 10.50 -12.52 13.45
CA PRO A 49 11.31 -11.99 12.36
C PRO A 49 11.89 -10.64 12.81
N PRO A 50 13.15 -10.36 12.49
CA PRO A 50 13.75 -9.07 12.84
C PRO A 50 12.80 -7.96 12.36
N VAL A 51 12.53 -7.00 13.23
CA VAL A 51 11.75 -5.81 12.85
C VAL A 51 12.54 -5.11 11.75
N PRO A 52 12.00 -4.97 10.54
CA PRO A 52 12.72 -4.27 9.49
C PRO A 52 12.94 -2.83 9.93
N GLY A 53 14.15 -2.33 9.73
CA GLY A 53 14.43 -0.91 9.84
C GLY A 53 13.63 -0.08 8.81
N PRO A 54 13.78 1.25 8.84
CA PRO A 54 13.21 2.10 7.80
C PRO A 54 13.62 1.59 6.41
N PRO A 55 12.77 1.78 5.38
CA PRO A 55 13.09 1.35 4.03
C PRO A 55 14.40 1.95 3.55
N THR A 56 15.28 1.13 2.96
CA THR A 56 16.58 1.59 2.43
C THR A 56 16.40 2.43 1.17
N ASP A 57 15.45 2.06 0.32
CA ASP A 57 15.08 2.84 -0.86
C ASP A 57 13.97 3.84 -0.49
N ARG A 58 14.38 4.97 0.04
CA ARG A 58 13.48 6.03 0.50
C ARG A 58 12.63 6.66 -0.62
N PRO A 59 13.17 6.98 -1.81
CA PRO A 59 12.36 7.44 -2.94
C PRO A 59 11.26 6.46 -3.33
N ALA A 60 11.61 5.18 -3.51
CA ALA A 60 10.63 4.14 -3.84
C ALA A 60 9.56 3.99 -2.75
N TYR A 61 9.95 4.12 -1.49
CA TYR A 61 9.00 4.08 -0.38
C TYR A 61 8.03 5.28 -0.40
N SER A 62 8.54 6.50 -0.63
CA SER A 62 7.73 7.72 -0.71
C SER A 62 6.66 7.59 -1.80
N TYR A 63 7.04 7.10 -2.98
CA TYR A 63 6.12 6.80 -4.07
C TYR A 63 5.09 5.70 -3.70
N LEU A 64 5.56 4.59 -3.15
CA LEU A 64 4.70 3.47 -2.75
C LEU A 64 3.72 3.87 -1.63
N LEU A 65 4.14 4.75 -0.71
CA LEU A 65 3.27 5.31 0.33
C LEU A 65 2.13 6.12 -0.29
N GLY A 66 2.41 6.95 -1.30
CA GLY A 66 1.39 7.67 -2.06
C GLY A 66 0.40 6.74 -2.73
N LEU A 67 0.87 5.69 -3.41
CA LEU A 67 0.01 4.66 -4.03
C LEU A 67 -0.84 3.92 -2.99
N TYR A 68 -0.24 3.58 -1.84
CA TYR A 68 -0.95 2.90 -0.75
C TYR A 68 -2.06 3.77 -0.15
N LEU A 69 -1.81 5.04 0.05
CA LEU A 69 -2.80 5.97 0.64
C LEU A 69 -4.02 6.15 -0.27
N GLY A 70 -3.86 6.15 -1.58
CA GLY A 70 -4.98 6.15 -2.53
C GLY A 70 -5.57 4.74 -2.68
N ASP A 71 -5.02 3.94 -3.56
CA ASP A 71 -5.59 2.68 -4.05
C ASP A 71 -5.12 1.42 -3.30
N GLY A 72 -4.31 1.58 -2.24
CA GLY A 72 -3.75 0.45 -1.51
C GLY A 72 -4.62 -0.06 -0.37
N CYS A 73 -4.50 -1.33 -0.06
CA CYS A 73 -5.02 -1.93 1.16
C CYS A 73 -4.10 -3.03 1.69
N ILE A 74 -4.13 -3.22 3.01
CA ILE A 74 -3.46 -4.35 3.66
C ILE A 74 -4.54 -5.22 4.31
N SER A 75 -4.44 -6.53 4.14
CA SER A 75 -5.35 -7.49 4.74
C SER A 75 -4.62 -8.67 5.35
N ALA A 76 -5.06 -9.13 6.51
CA ALA A 76 -4.49 -10.30 7.17
C ALA A 76 -4.66 -11.57 6.31
N HIS A 77 -3.65 -12.43 6.37
CA HIS A 77 -3.69 -13.75 5.76
C HIS A 77 -4.04 -14.81 6.83
N PRO A 78 -4.91 -15.82 6.53
CA PRO A 78 -5.34 -16.82 7.51
C PRO A 78 -4.19 -17.60 8.18
N ARG A 79 -3.05 -17.75 7.50
CA ARG A 79 -1.86 -18.46 7.99
C ARG A 79 -0.81 -17.56 8.62
N SER A 80 -1.20 -16.39 9.13
CA SER A 80 -0.35 -15.28 9.57
C SER A 80 0.25 -14.46 8.39
N GLY A 81 0.70 -13.23 8.71
CA GLY A 81 1.20 -12.27 7.73
C GLY A 81 0.09 -11.50 7.03
N TYR A 82 0.46 -10.69 6.03
CA TYR A 82 -0.42 -9.71 5.41
C TYR A 82 -0.19 -9.64 3.91
N TYR A 83 -1.25 -9.39 3.18
CA TYR A 83 -1.20 -8.99 1.79
C TYR A 83 -1.25 -7.46 1.69
N LEU A 84 -0.24 -6.87 1.07
CA LEU A 84 -0.37 -5.55 0.46
C LEU A 84 -0.99 -5.73 -0.92
N ARG A 85 -2.03 -4.96 -1.23
CA ARG A 85 -2.70 -4.93 -2.54
C ARG A 85 -2.87 -3.49 -2.98
N ILE A 86 -2.49 -3.20 -4.21
CA ILE A 86 -2.70 -1.90 -4.84
C ILE A 86 -3.48 -2.15 -6.13
N ALA A 87 -4.60 -1.45 -6.29
CA ALA A 87 -5.41 -1.52 -7.48
C ALA A 87 -4.89 -0.53 -8.52
N CYS A 88 -4.43 -1.02 -9.67
CA CYS A 88 -4.01 -0.19 -10.79
C CYS A 88 -4.98 -0.41 -11.96
N ALA A 89 -5.46 0.65 -12.60
CA ALA A 89 -6.30 0.53 -13.78
C ALA A 89 -5.54 -0.22 -14.89
N ASP A 90 -6.19 -1.16 -15.55
CA ASP A 90 -5.58 -1.99 -16.62
C ASP A 90 -5.24 -1.20 -17.88
N ALA A 91 -5.83 -0.01 -18.04
CA ALA A 91 -5.49 0.95 -19.08
C ALA A 91 -4.08 1.55 -18.96
N TRP A 92 -3.39 1.37 -17.83
CA TRP A 92 -2.08 1.98 -17.54
C TRP A 92 -1.02 0.93 -17.21
N PRO A 93 -0.49 0.20 -18.22
CA PRO A 93 0.49 -0.88 -17.99
C PRO A 93 1.81 -0.39 -17.38
N GLY A 94 2.25 0.84 -17.71
CA GLY A 94 3.43 1.45 -17.11
C GLY A 94 3.25 1.68 -15.62
N LEU A 95 2.10 2.17 -15.18
CA LEU A 95 1.77 2.33 -13.76
C LEU A 95 1.79 0.98 -13.00
N ILE A 96 1.28 -0.08 -13.61
CA ILE A 96 1.31 -1.43 -13.03
C ILE A 96 2.76 -1.88 -12.82
N GLN A 97 3.62 -1.66 -13.80
CA GLN A 97 5.03 -2.01 -13.72
C GLN A 97 5.76 -1.17 -12.66
N GLU A 98 5.54 0.14 -12.62
CA GLU A 98 6.11 1.03 -11.60
C GLU A 98 5.69 0.65 -10.18
N CYS A 99 4.42 0.31 -9.98
CA CYS A 99 3.92 -0.18 -8.70
C CYS A 99 4.64 -1.47 -8.27
N ARG A 100 4.82 -2.41 -9.20
CA ARG A 100 5.55 -3.66 -8.97
C ARG A 100 7.00 -3.40 -8.58
N GLU A 101 7.69 -2.53 -9.31
CA GLU A 101 9.07 -2.13 -9.03
C GLU A 101 9.22 -1.45 -7.68
N ALA A 102 8.33 -0.51 -7.36
CA ALA A 102 8.33 0.17 -6.05
C ALA A 102 8.20 -0.83 -4.89
N ILE A 103 7.29 -1.82 -4.99
CA ILE A 103 7.15 -2.87 -3.99
C ILE A 103 8.45 -3.68 -3.85
N THR A 104 9.07 -4.05 -4.96
CA THR A 104 10.32 -4.86 -4.98
C THR A 104 11.50 -4.08 -4.40
N ARG A 105 11.60 -2.78 -4.69
CA ARG A 105 12.66 -1.89 -4.17
C ARG A 105 12.49 -1.62 -2.68
N VAL A 106 11.26 -1.43 -2.22
CA VAL A 106 10.94 -1.21 -0.79
C VAL A 106 11.16 -2.48 0.05
N HIS A 107 10.90 -3.64 -0.54
CA HIS A 107 11.07 -4.93 0.14
C HIS A 107 11.80 -5.92 -0.78
N PRO A 108 13.16 -5.84 -0.87
CA PRO A 108 13.94 -6.72 -1.73
C PRO A 108 13.71 -8.21 -1.47
N GLY A 109 13.66 -8.99 -2.54
CA GLY A 109 13.46 -10.45 -2.46
C GLY A 109 12.01 -10.89 -2.26
N ILE A 110 11.06 -9.95 -2.18
CA ILE A 110 9.64 -10.30 -2.04
C ILE A 110 9.01 -10.69 -3.39
N GLY A 111 8.10 -11.66 -3.36
CA GLY A 111 7.28 -12.00 -4.53
C GLY A 111 6.18 -10.96 -4.76
N VAL A 112 6.04 -10.49 -6.00
CA VAL A 112 4.96 -9.60 -6.43
C VAL A 112 4.13 -10.29 -7.51
N HIS A 113 2.84 -10.43 -7.27
CA HIS A 113 1.89 -11.13 -8.12
C HIS A 113 0.87 -10.16 -8.71
N LEU A 114 0.51 -10.37 -9.97
CA LEU A 114 -0.50 -9.60 -10.67
C LEU A 114 -1.76 -10.45 -10.82
N ALA A 115 -2.90 -9.94 -10.34
CA ALA A 115 -4.19 -10.58 -10.49
C ALA A 115 -5.13 -9.66 -11.26
N LYS A 116 -5.49 -10.08 -12.48
CA LYS A 116 -6.44 -9.34 -13.33
C LYS A 116 -7.83 -9.40 -12.72
N LYS A 117 -8.53 -8.27 -12.74
CA LYS A 117 -9.95 -8.10 -12.44
C LYS A 117 -10.58 -7.24 -13.53
N GLN A 118 -11.89 -7.11 -13.51
CA GLN A 118 -12.57 -6.24 -14.46
C GLN A 118 -12.14 -4.79 -14.25
N GLY A 119 -11.52 -4.19 -15.27
CA GLY A 119 -11.07 -2.80 -15.28
C GLY A 119 -9.81 -2.49 -14.46
N CYS A 120 -9.20 -3.47 -13.78
CA CYS A 120 -7.97 -3.24 -13.02
C CYS A 120 -7.10 -4.49 -12.87
N VAL A 121 -5.84 -4.25 -12.50
CA VAL A 121 -4.88 -5.27 -12.07
C VAL A 121 -4.54 -5.03 -10.61
N MET A 122 -4.74 -6.04 -9.78
CA MET A 122 -4.31 -6.02 -8.38
C MET A 122 -2.84 -6.41 -8.30
N VAL A 123 -1.98 -5.46 -7.99
CA VAL A 123 -0.58 -5.70 -7.67
C VAL A 123 -0.50 -6.16 -6.21
N THR A 124 -0.12 -7.40 -5.98
CA THR A 124 -0.24 -8.05 -4.67
C THR A 124 1.10 -8.60 -4.20
N SER A 125 1.42 -8.37 -2.95
CA SER A 125 2.62 -8.91 -2.31
C SER A 125 2.32 -9.36 -0.88
N TYR A 126 2.99 -10.44 -0.43
CA TYR A 126 2.78 -11.03 0.90
C TYR A 126 3.99 -10.84 1.79
N SER A 127 3.80 -10.23 2.98
CA SER A 127 4.84 -10.11 4.01
C SER A 127 4.21 -9.94 5.40
N ARG A 128 4.96 -10.30 6.44
CA ARG A 128 4.62 -9.97 7.83
C ARG A 128 4.94 -8.51 8.16
N HIS A 129 5.72 -7.84 7.34
CA HIS A 129 6.27 -6.52 7.60
C HIS A 129 5.39 -5.37 7.06
N TRP A 130 4.40 -5.65 6.21
CA TRP A 130 3.57 -4.60 5.63
C TRP A 130 2.93 -3.66 6.64
N PRO A 131 2.35 -4.13 7.78
CA PRO A 131 1.79 -3.21 8.78
C PRO A 131 2.84 -2.34 9.48
N LEU A 132 4.11 -2.79 9.54
CA LEU A 132 5.21 -1.99 10.11
C LEU A 132 5.64 -0.89 9.14
N LEU A 133 5.64 -1.20 7.84
CA LEU A 133 5.96 -0.22 6.79
C LEU A 133 4.81 0.75 6.53
N PHE A 134 3.58 0.35 6.80
CA PHE A 134 2.38 1.18 6.63
C PHE A 134 1.55 1.20 7.92
N PRO A 135 1.99 1.94 8.97
CA PRO A 135 1.30 2.05 10.25
C PRO A 135 -0.15 2.58 10.12
N GLN A 136 -0.46 3.22 8.99
CA GLN A 136 -1.82 3.67 8.64
C GLN A 136 -2.78 2.51 8.37
N HIS A 137 -2.27 1.25 8.37
CA HIS A 137 -3.12 0.07 8.27
C HIS A 137 -4.02 -0.06 9.50
N GLY A 138 -5.27 -0.43 9.26
CA GLY A 138 -6.25 -0.64 10.32
C GLY A 138 -7.57 -1.19 9.76
N PRO A 139 -8.51 -1.58 10.65
CA PRO A 139 -9.83 -2.05 10.24
C PRO A 139 -10.65 -0.92 9.60
N GLY A 140 -11.63 -1.27 8.78
CA GLY A 140 -12.52 -0.34 8.12
C GLY A 140 -11.89 0.41 6.96
N ARG A 141 -12.62 1.41 6.47
CA ARG A 141 -12.21 2.22 5.32
C ARG A 141 -11.21 3.31 5.75
N LYS A 142 -10.28 3.67 4.89
CA LYS A 142 -9.26 4.69 5.21
C LYS A 142 -9.85 6.05 5.59
N HIS A 143 -10.93 6.46 4.94
CA HIS A 143 -11.57 7.76 5.23
C HIS A 143 -12.40 7.79 6.53
N GLU A 144 -12.62 6.63 7.15
CA GLU A 144 -13.36 6.52 8.44
C GLU A 144 -12.40 6.52 9.65
N ARG A 145 -11.10 6.60 9.43
CA ARG A 145 -10.08 6.60 10.47
C ARG A 145 -9.03 7.67 10.24
N LYS A 146 -8.36 8.06 11.29
CA LYS A 146 -7.27 9.02 11.19
C LYS A 146 -6.09 8.45 10.42
N ILE A 147 -5.58 9.22 9.45
CA ILE A 147 -4.39 8.90 8.68
C ILE A 147 -3.32 9.96 8.99
N ALA A 148 -2.26 9.54 9.66
CA ALA A 148 -1.10 10.38 9.97
C ALA A 148 0.18 9.65 9.59
N LEU A 149 1.21 10.38 9.24
CA LEU A 149 2.55 9.82 9.03
C LEU A 149 3.28 9.71 10.37
N GLU A 150 3.99 8.60 10.56
CA GLU A 150 4.96 8.48 11.64
C GLU A 150 6.16 9.43 11.37
N PRO A 151 6.90 9.88 12.41
CA PRO A 151 8.01 10.79 12.21
C PRO A 151 9.01 10.35 11.15
N TRP A 152 9.41 9.08 11.14
CA TRP A 152 10.32 8.54 10.13
C TRP A 152 9.74 8.53 8.71
N GLN A 153 8.42 8.39 8.56
CA GLN A 153 7.74 8.50 7.26
C GLN A 153 7.73 9.95 6.79
N GLN A 154 7.47 10.87 7.72
CA GLN A 154 7.47 12.30 7.42
C GLN A 154 8.86 12.75 6.94
N GLU A 155 9.95 12.30 7.60
CA GLU A 155 11.32 12.54 7.14
C GLU A 155 11.56 12.06 5.71
N ILE A 156 11.05 10.87 5.36
CA ILE A 156 11.18 10.34 4.01
C ILE A 156 10.38 11.17 3.00
N VAL A 157 9.14 11.54 3.34
CA VAL A 157 8.30 12.35 2.45
C VAL A 157 8.89 13.75 2.27
N ASP A 158 9.45 14.34 3.32
CA ASP A 158 10.10 15.66 3.25
C ASP A 158 11.39 15.64 2.41
N ALA A 159 12.11 14.53 2.41
CA ALA A 159 13.28 14.33 1.56
C ALA A 159 12.93 13.98 0.10
N HIS A 160 11.76 13.34 -0.12
CA HIS A 160 11.32 12.86 -1.43
C HIS A 160 9.85 13.24 -1.71
N PRO A 161 9.51 14.54 -1.69
CA PRO A 161 8.13 15.00 -1.79
C PRO A 161 7.52 14.79 -3.18
N TRP A 162 8.34 14.82 -4.24
CA TRP A 162 7.86 14.60 -5.60
C TRP A 162 7.40 13.16 -5.83
N GLU A 163 8.11 12.19 -5.28
CA GLU A 163 7.74 10.79 -5.33
C GLU A 163 6.42 10.54 -4.59
N PHE A 164 6.23 11.20 -3.44
CA PHE A 164 4.98 11.11 -2.68
C PHE A 164 3.79 11.68 -3.47
N VAL A 165 3.94 12.89 -4.01
CA VAL A 165 2.94 13.54 -4.87
C VAL A 165 2.65 12.67 -6.10
N ARG A 166 3.69 12.11 -6.74
CA ARG A 166 3.55 11.22 -7.89
C ARG A 166 2.73 9.99 -7.52
N GLY A 167 2.99 9.35 -6.39
CA GLY A 167 2.22 8.20 -5.92
C GLY A 167 0.75 8.53 -5.67
N LEU A 168 0.44 9.66 -5.06
CA LEU A 168 -0.92 10.13 -4.83
C LEU A 168 -1.65 10.45 -6.15
N ILE A 169 -0.99 11.10 -7.10
CA ILE A 169 -1.58 11.39 -8.42
C ILE A 169 -1.77 10.10 -9.22
N HIS A 170 -0.82 9.17 -9.14
CA HIS A 170 -0.93 7.88 -9.84
C HIS A 170 -2.03 6.98 -9.28
N SER A 171 -2.43 7.15 -8.03
CA SER A 171 -3.63 6.51 -7.46
C SER A 171 -4.88 7.36 -7.75
N ASP A 172 -5.20 8.29 -6.89
CA ASP A 172 -6.46 9.04 -6.85
C ASP A 172 -6.46 10.34 -7.69
N GLY A 173 -5.40 10.61 -8.44
CA GLY A 173 -5.29 11.79 -9.28
C GLY A 173 -5.50 11.51 -10.77
N CYS A 174 -5.64 12.58 -11.53
CA CYS A 174 -5.63 12.53 -12.99
C CYS A 174 -5.06 13.82 -13.58
N ARG A 175 -4.49 13.70 -14.79
CA ARG A 175 -4.14 14.82 -15.66
C ARG A 175 -5.15 14.88 -16.80
N ILE A 176 -5.75 16.03 -16.99
CA ILE A 176 -6.68 16.28 -18.11
C ILE A 176 -6.27 17.52 -18.89
N THR A 177 -6.69 17.60 -20.15
CA THR A 177 -6.69 18.85 -20.92
C THR A 177 -8.07 19.46 -20.79
N ASN A 178 -8.15 20.59 -20.10
CA ASN A 178 -9.38 21.37 -19.99
C ASN A 178 -9.41 22.44 -21.08
N TRP A 179 -10.56 23.04 -21.37
CA TRP A 179 -10.69 24.06 -22.37
C TRP A 179 -11.67 25.17 -21.95
N THR A 180 -11.48 26.34 -22.51
CA THR A 180 -12.40 27.46 -22.38
C THR A 180 -12.49 28.22 -23.71
N THR A 181 -13.57 28.94 -23.89
CA THR A 181 -13.72 29.83 -25.07
C THR A 181 -13.80 31.26 -24.62
N ARG A 182 -13.18 32.15 -25.39
CA ARG A 182 -13.27 33.60 -25.22
C ARG A 182 -13.62 34.27 -26.53
N MET A 183 -14.41 35.36 -26.49
CA MET A 183 -14.63 36.21 -27.62
C MET A 183 -13.45 37.19 -27.74
N ILE A 184 -12.76 37.16 -28.86
CA ILE A 184 -11.67 38.09 -29.19
C ILE A 184 -11.90 38.62 -30.60
N GLY A 185 -12.08 39.93 -30.72
CA GLY A 185 -12.35 40.57 -32.00
C GLY A 185 -13.62 40.10 -32.72
N GLY A 186 -14.66 39.71 -31.97
CA GLY A 186 -15.90 39.14 -32.51
C GLY A 186 -15.86 37.64 -32.84
N GLU A 187 -14.72 37.00 -32.74
CA GLU A 187 -14.55 35.57 -32.99
C GLU A 187 -14.44 34.78 -31.69
N ARG A 188 -15.05 33.57 -31.64
CA ARG A 188 -14.94 32.65 -30.52
C ARG A 188 -13.66 31.83 -30.65
N LYS A 189 -12.66 32.14 -29.80
CA LYS A 189 -11.38 31.38 -29.73
C LYS A 189 -11.40 30.37 -28.59
N ARG A 190 -10.99 29.12 -28.88
CA ARG A 190 -10.85 28.04 -27.90
C ARG A 190 -9.41 28.02 -27.38
N TYR A 191 -9.27 27.92 -26.04
CA TYR A 191 -8.02 27.82 -25.36
C TYR A 191 -8.01 26.48 -24.58
N GLU A 192 -7.00 25.67 -24.81
CA GLU A 192 -6.80 24.43 -24.11
C GLU A 192 -5.64 24.56 -23.13
N TYR A 193 -5.78 23.95 -21.98
CA TYR A 193 -4.75 23.97 -20.93
C TYR A 193 -4.76 22.69 -20.11
N PRO A 194 -3.58 22.13 -19.77
CA PRO A 194 -3.46 20.97 -18.90
C PRO A 194 -3.82 21.34 -17.46
N ARG A 195 -4.35 20.37 -16.73
CA ARG A 195 -4.75 20.52 -15.34
C ARG A 195 -4.60 19.19 -14.63
N TYR A 196 -4.18 19.25 -13.36
CA TYR A 196 -4.19 18.09 -12.49
C TYR A 196 -5.32 18.18 -11.49
N PHE A 197 -5.92 17.02 -11.19
CA PHE A 197 -6.88 16.86 -10.13
C PHE A 197 -6.43 15.72 -9.21
N PHE A 198 -6.73 15.87 -7.93
CA PHE A 198 -6.60 14.83 -6.93
C PHE A 198 -7.90 14.79 -6.14
N THR A 199 -8.56 13.63 -6.09
CA THR A 199 -9.86 13.46 -5.44
C THR A 199 -9.79 12.35 -4.42
N ASN A 200 -9.93 12.69 -3.14
CA ASN A 200 -9.96 11.70 -2.07
C ASN A 200 -10.97 12.10 -1.00
N VAL A 201 -11.70 11.13 -0.46
CA VAL A 201 -12.72 11.36 0.59
C VAL A 201 -12.09 11.65 1.95
N SER A 202 -10.90 11.11 2.23
CA SER A 202 -10.18 11.34 3.49
C SER A 202 -9.63 12.76 3.59
N ASP A 203 -10.05 13.51 4.60
CA ASP A 203 -9.51 14.84 4.91
C ASP A 203 -8.01 14.79 5.20
N ASP A 204 -7.58 13.77 5.94
CA ASP A 204 -6.18 13.59 6.32
C ASP A 204 -5.30 13.36 5.09
N ILE A 205 -5.73 12.49 4.14
CA ILE A 205 -4.97 12.23 2.92
C ILE A 205 -4.91 13.48 2.04
N ARG A 206 -6.02 14.23 1.91
CA ARG A 206 -6.00 15.52 1.19
C ARG A 206 -5.07 16.52 1.85
N LYS A 207 -5.07 16.57 3.18
CA LYS A 207 -4.17 17.44 3.93
C LYS A 207 -2.71 17.07 3.71
N LEU A 208 -2.33 15.78 3.78
CA LEU A 208 -0.97 15.32 3.47
C LEU A 208 -0.54 15.73 2.06
N TYR A 209 -1.46 15.62 1.10
CA TYR A 209 -1.20 16.04 -0.27
C TYR A 209 -0.99 17.55 -0.38
N THR A 210 -1.90 18.37 0.17
CA THR A 210 -1.80 19.84 0.09
C THR A 210 -0.62 20.40 0.86
N ASP A 211 -0.34 19.89 2.07
CA ASP A 211 0.85 20.28 2.84
C ASP A 211 2.15 20.00 2.05
N THR A 212 2.18 18.89 1.29
CA THR A 212 3.33 18.57 0.43
C THR A 212 3.41 19.50 -0.78
N LEU A 213 2.27 19.84 -1.40
CA LEU A 213 2.22 20.83 -2.49
C LEU A 213 2.69 22.21 -2.01
N ASP A 214 2.30 22.63 -0.81
CA ASP A 214 2.70 23.92 -0.22
C ASP A 214 4.22 23.96 0.00
N LYS A 215 4.81 22.91 0.55
CA LYS A 215 6.28 22.75 0.68
C LYS A 215 7.00 22.83 -0.67
N LEU A 216 6.37 22.31 -1.72
CA LEU A 216 6.89 22.38 -3.08
C LEU A 216 6.59 23.72 -3.77
N GLY A 217 5.88 24.65 -3.15
CA GLY A 217 5.45 25.92 -3.78
C GLY A 217 4.54 25.73 -4.97
N ILE A 218 3.70 24.70 -4.95
CA ILE A 218 2.69 24.40 -5.97
C ILE A 218 1.36 25.03 -5.57
N GLU A 219 0.87 25.97 -6.36
CA GLU A 219 -0.43 26.59 -6.12
C GLU A 219 -1.56 25.63 -6.50
N TRP A 220 -2.50 25.45 -5.58
CA TRP A 220 -3.66 24.59 -5.73
C TRP A 220 -4.94 25.29 -5.28
N THR A 221 -6.09 24.77 -5.66
CA THR A 221 -7.41 25.22 -5.21
C THR A 221 -8.26 24.00 -4.84
N GLN A 222 -9.08 24.15 -3.81
CA GLN A 222 -10.07 23.14 -3.47
C GLN A 222 -11.39 23.47 -4.15
N SER A 223 -12.02 22.48 -4.77
CA SER A 223 -13.32 22.62 -5.39
C SER A 223 -14.31 21.61 -4.83
N ALA A 224 -15.53 22.06 -4.60
CA ALA A 224 -16.63 21.21 -4.19
C ALA A 224 -17.42 20.72 -5.41
N ARG A 225 -17.85 19.45 -5.36
CA ARG A 225 -18.83 18.90 -6.28
C ARG A 225 -19.99 18.34 -5.45
N ASN A 226 -21.20 18.75 -5.73
CA ASN A 226 -22.40 18.35 -4.97
C ASN A 226 -22.27 18.62 -3.45
N GLY A 227 -21.71 19.76 -3.05
CA GLY A 227 -21.50 20.12 -1.65
C GLY A 227 -20.30 19.46 -0.97
N CYS A 228 -19.60 18.54 -1.63
CA CYS A 228 -18.46 17.81 -1.07
C CYS A 228 -17.15 18.35 -1.62
N ALA A 229 -16.28 18.88 -0.76
CA ALA A 229 -15.00 19.51 -1.11
C ALA A 229 -13.85 18.48 -1.21
N PHE A 230 -14.04 17.41 -1.98
CA PHE A 230 -13.08 16.30 -2.07
C PHE A 230 -12.00 16.48 -3.14
N ASN A 231 -12.06 17.56 -3.91
CA ASN A 231 -11.28 17.72 -5.12
C ASN A 231 -10.26 18.84 -4.99
N ILE A 232 -8.97 18.50 -5.10
CA ILE A 232 -7.86 19.45 -5.19
C ILE A 232 -7.50 19.62 -6.65
N SER A 233 -7.38 20.87 -7.09
CA SER A 233 -7.13 21.21 -8.47
C SER A 233 -5.89 22.07 -8.61
N ILE A 234 -5.03 21.74 -9.57
CA ILE A 234 -3.84 22.49 -9.94
C ILE A 234 -3.98 22.90 -11.40
N ALA A 235 -4.10 24.22 -11.63
CA ALA A 235 -4.38 24.80 -12.94
C ALA A 235 -3.43 25.94 -13.35
N ARG A 236 -2.64 26.50 -12.40
CA ARG A 236 -1.64 27.52 -12.71
C ARG A 236 -0.56 26.93 -13.61
N LYS A 237 -0.27 27.61 -14.73
CA LYS A 237 0.67 27.13 -15.76
C LYS A 237 2.04 26.74 -15.17
N ALA A 238 2.59 27.56 -14.27
CA ALA A 238 3.86 27.27 -13.61
C ALA A 238 3.80 26.01 -12.72
N SER A 239 2.73 25.85 -11.92
CA SER A 239 2.51 24.69 -11.05
C SER A 239 2.30 23.42 -11.87
N VAL A 240 1.53 23.48 -12.96
CA VAL A 240 1.31 22.36 -13.87
C VAL A 240 2.61 21.94 -14.54
N ALA A 241 3.42 22.89 -15.05
CA ALA A 241 4.70 22.57 -15.68
C ALA A 241 5.67 21.84 -14.72
N ARG A 242 5.69 22.24 -13.45
CA ARG A 242 6.48 21.54 -12.43
C ARG A 242 5.97 20.12 -12.16
N LEU A 243 4.64 19.93 -12.09
CA LEU A 243 4.06 18.59 -11.97
C LEU A 243 4.37 17.72 -13.19
N GLU A 244 4.31 18.27 -14.40
CA GLU A 244 4.66 17.53 -15.62
C GLU A 244 6.12 17.06 -15.63
N ALA A 245 7.03 17.86 -15.08
CA ALA A 245 8.44 17.50 -14.99
C ALA A 245 8.74 16.36 -14.00
N HIS A 246 7.94 16.20 -12.94
CA HIS A 246 8.21 15.25 -11.87
C HIS A 246 7.20 14.10 -11.75
N VAL A 247 5.95 14.36 -12.09
CA VAL A 247 4.86 13.37 -11.97
C VAL A 247 4.58 12.70 -13.31
N GLY A 248 4.41 13.49 -14.36
CA GLY A 248 4.02 13.01 -15.67
C GLY A 248 2.58 12.47 -15.75
N PRO A 249 2.12 12.07 -16.94
CA PRO A 249 0.85 11.37 -17.12
C PRO A 249 0.97 9.91 -16.67
N LYS A 250 -0.16 9.31 -16.33
CA LYS A 250 -0.26 7.84 -16.23
C LYS A 250 -0.06 7.23 -17.62
N HIS A 251 0.64 6.12 -17.73
CA HIS A 251 0.98 5.44 -18.99
C HIS A 251 0.96 3.91 -18.87
#